data_d2b39d846abdebe70bf0e8d01e924a48
#
_entry.id   d2b39d846abdebe70bf0e8d01e924a48
#
_cell.length_a   1.000
_cell.length_b   1.000
_cell.length_c   1.000
_cell.angle_alpha   90.00
_cell.angle_beta   90.00
_cell.angle_gamma   90.00
#
_symmetry.space_group_name_H-M   'P 1'
#
loop_
_entity.id
_entity.type
_entity.pdbx_description
1 polymer ?
#
loop_
_entity_poly.entity_id
_entity_poly.type
_entity_poly.pdbx_seq_one_letter_code
_entity_poly.pdbx_strand_id
1 'polypeptide(L)'
;MLKVLLVDDEPFILQGIKVIIDWEKEGFEIAATAENGLEALEYLKKEKVDLIIADIRMPGMTGLELLEQIRREEISDAYFVILSGYAEFDYARRAMQNKCTEYLLKPVDRETLLKLLHKVRALSDRERQESKAHEE
;
A
#
# COMPACT_ATOMS: atom_id res chain seq x y z
N MET A 1 4.77 -2.45 -15.47
CA MET A 1 4.82 -1.58 -14.28
C MET A 1 4.04 -2.18 -13.12
N LEU A 2 4.52 -1.96 -11.92
CA LEU A 2 3.80 -2.36 -10.72
C LEU A 2 2.64 -1.39 -10.48
N LYS A 3 1.47 -1.93 -10.18
CA LYS A 3 0.24 -1.13 -10.01
C LYS A 3 0.02 -0.78 -8.55
N VAL A 4 -0.35 0.47 -8.30
CA VAL A 4 -0.53 1.02 -6.95
C VAL A 4 -1.97 1.48 -6.75
N LEU A 5 -2.52 1.15 -5.59
CA LEU A 5 -3.79 1.69 -5.11
C LEU A 5 -3.50 2.61 -3.93
N LEU A 6 -3.92 3.85 -4.03
CA LEU A 6 -3.81 4.83 -2.93
C LEU A 6 -5.16 4.94 -2.23
N VAL A 7 -5.17 4.85 -0.90
CA VAL A 7 -6.39 4.93 -0.10
C VAL A 7 -6.24 6.00 0.97
N ASP A 8 -7.03 7.06 0.87
CA ASP A 8 -7.04 8.16 1.85
C ASP A 8 -8.34 8.94 1.67
N ASP A 9 -8.96 9.35 2.77
CA ASP A 9 -10.19 10.13 2.71
C ASP A 9 -9.97 11.62 2.44
N GLU A 10 -8.72 12.08 2.41
CA GLU A 10 -8.36 13.45 2.12
C GLU A 10 -7.82 13.61 0.70
N PRO A 11 -8.59 14.25 -0.21
CA PRO A 11 -8.15 14.41 -1.60
C PRO A 11 -6.82 15.14 -1.76
N PHE A 12 -6.50 16.10 -0.88
CA PHE A 12 -5.23 16.81 -0.93
C PHE A 12 -4.04 15.91 -0.67
N ILE A 13 -4.20 14.94 0.24
CA ILE A 13 -3.14 13.98 0.53
C ILE A 13 -2.89 13.09 -0.69
N LEU A 14 -3.96 12.61 -1.32
CA LEU A 14 -3.86 11.80 -2.54
C LEU A 14 -3.15 12.56 -3.66
N GLN A 15 -3.52 13.82 -3.87
CA GLN A 15 -2.87 14.64 -4.89
C GLN A 15 -1.40 14.90 -4.58
N GLY A 16 -1.09 15.19 -3.31
CA GLY A 16 0.30 15.40 -2.89
C GLY A 16 1.17 14.19 -3.13
N ILE A 17 0.68 13.00 -2.80
CA ILE A 17 1.41 11.75 -3.01
C ILE A 17 1.63 11.49 -4.50
N LYS A 18 0.64 11.78 -5.34
CA LYS A 18 0.76 11.57 -6.80
C LYS A 18 1.85 12.42 -7.43
N VAL A 19 2.08 13.65 -6.93
CA VAL A 19 3.00 14.59 -7.56
C VAL A 19 4.37 14.67 -6.89
N ILE A 20 4.54 14.06 -5.72
CA ILE A 20 5.78 14.18 -4.96
C ILE A 20 6.97 13.48 -5.64
N ILE A 21 6.69 12.46 -6.43
CA ILE A 21 7.69 11.73 -7.21
C ILE A 21 7.15 11.41 -8.60
N ASP A 22 8.06 11.00 -9.48
CA ASP A 22 7.69 10.48 -10.80
C ASP A 22 7.54 8.96 -10.68
N TRP A 23 6.32 8.49 -10.48
CA TRP A 23 6.00 7.08 -10.26
C TRP A 23 6.44 6.20 -11.43
N GLU A 24 6.18 6.65 -12.67
CA GLU A 24 6.53 5.88 -13.86
C GLU A 24 8.03 5.66 -13.98
N LYS A 25 8.81 6.68 -13.65
CA LYS A 25 10.27 6.57 -13.65
C LYS A 25 10.76 5.51 -12.67
N GLU A 26 10.05 5.33 -11.56
CA GLU A 26 10.39 4.34 -10.55
C GLU A 26 9.82 2.95 -10.85
N GLY A 27 9.09 2.82 -11.94
CA GLY A 27 8.53 1.54 -12.36
C GLY A 27 7.15 1.23 -11.81
N PHE A 28 6.44 2.25 -11.36
CA PHE A 28 5.11 2.13 -10.77
C PHE A 28 4.07 2.97 -11.51
N GLU A 29 2.83 2.50 -11.44
CA GLU A 29 1.68 3.18 -12.03
C GLU A 29 0.59 3.29 -10.97
N ILE A 30 0.08 4.49 -10.73
CA ILE A 30 -1.06 4.66 -9.83
C ILE A 30 -2.31 4.25 -10.60
N ALA A 31 -2.77 3.04 -10.35
CA ALA A 31 -3.90 2.45 -11.07
C ALA A 31 -5.24 3.04 -10.64
N ALA A 32 -5.37 3.37 -9.36
CA ALA A 32 -6.61 3.93 -8.82
C ALA A 32 -6.37 4.60 -7.47
N THR A 33 -7.36 5.37 -7.05
CA THR A 33 -7.43 5.92 -5.70
C THR A 33 -8.78 5.55 -5.10
N ALA A 34 -8.82 5.38 -3.79
CA ALA A 34 -10.05 5.12 -3.05
C ALA A 34 -10.12 6.07 -1.85
N GLU A 35 -11.31 6.52 -1.50
CA GLU A 35 -11.51 7.47 -0.41
C GLU A 35 -11.84 6.80 0.92
N ASN A 36 -12.09 5.50 0.91
CA ASN A 36 -12.39 4.75 2.12
C ASN A 36 -12.11 3.25 1.90
N GLY A 37 -12.21 2.48 2.98
CA GLY A 37 -11.93 1.05 2.94
C GLY A 37 -12.89 0.25 2.07
N LEU A 38 -14.17 0.63 2.04
CA LEU A 38 -15.16 -0.08 1.22
C LEU A 38 -14.86 0.09 -0.27
N GLU A 39 -14.53 1.30 -0.71
CA GLU A 39 -14.13 1.52 -2.10
C GLU A 39 -12.89 0.73 -2.47
N ALA A 40 -11.92 0.69 -1.55
CA ALA A 40 -10.70 -0.08 -1.77
C ALA A 40 -11.01 -1.57 -1.92
N LEU A 41 -11.86 -2.12 -1.07
CA LEU A 41 -12.25 -3.53 -1.14
C LEU A 41 -12.97 -3.85 -2.44
N GLU A 42 -13.91 -3.00 -2.85
CA GLU A 42 -14.63 -3.20 -4.11
C GLU A 42 -13.69 -3.20 -5.30
N TYR A 43 -12.74 -2.27 -5.31
CA TYR A 43 -11.73 -2.20 -6.37
C TYR A 43 -10.86 -3.47 -6.39
N LEU A 44 -10.39 -3.90 -5.23
CA LEU A 44 -9.49 -5.06 -5.11
C LEU A 44 -10.16 -6.39 -5.48
N LYS A 45 -11.48 -6.47 -5.35
CA LYS A 45 -12.23 -7.66 -5.77
C LYS A 45 -12.31 -7.78 -7.29
N LYS A 46 -12.15 -6.68 -8.01
CA LYS A 46 -12.26 -6.64 -9.46
C LYS A 46 -10.92 -6.49 -10.17
N GLU A 47 -9.98 -5.79 -9.54
CA GLU A 47 -8.70 -5.43 -10.15
C GLU A 47 -7.54 -5.84 -9.26
N LYS A 48 -6.49 -6.31 -9.87
CA LYS A 48 -5.27 -6.72 -9.16
C LYS A 48 -4.29 -5.56 -9.07
N VAL A 49 -3.71 -5.34 -7.90
CA VAL A 49 -2.65 -4.36 -7.71
C VAL A 49 -1.46 -5.02 -7.02
N ASP A 50 -0.31 -4.36 -7.08
CA ASP A 50 0.93 -4.86 -6.50
C ASP A 50 1.26 -4.19 -5.16
N LEU A 51 0.78 -2.97 -4.96
CA LEU A 51 1.06 -2.18 -3.78
C LEU A 51 -0.17 -1.38 -3.37
N ILE A 52 -0.48 -1.41 -2.08
CA ILE A 52 -1.55 -0.60 -1.49
C ILE A 52 -0.90 0.34 -0.48
N ILE A 53 -1.17 1.64 -0.62
CA ILE A 53 -0.72 2.64 0.36
C ILE A 53 -1.98 3.25 0.96
N ALA A 54 -2.23 3.00 2.24
CA ALA A 54 -3.47 3.40 2.89
C ALA A 54 -3.22 4.23 4.15
N ASP A 55 -4.01 5.28 4.30
CA ASP A 55 -4.05 6.04 5.55
C ASP A 55 -4.70 5.19 6.63
N ILE A 56 -4.24 5.33 7.88
CA ILE A 56 -4.80 4.55 8.96
C ILE A 56 -6.15 5.10 9.42
N ARG A 57 -6.30 6.42 9.46
CA ARG A 57 -7.55 7.05 9.92
C ARG A 57 -8.47 7.44 8.78
N MET A 58 -9.51 6.62 8.60
CA MET A 58 -10.54 6.85 7.60
C MET A 58 -11.92 6.57 8.21
N PRO A 59 -12.97 7.29 7.78
CA PRO A 59 -14.32 7.03 8.28
C PRO A 59 -14.77 5.60 7.97
N GLY A 60 -15.41 4.98 8.93
CA GLY A 60 -16.02 3.66 8.78
C GLY A 60 -15.05 2.50 8.94
N MET A 61 -13.94 2.53 8.24
CA MET A 61 -12.94 1.45 8.30
C MET A 61 -11.54 2.06 8.31
N THR A 62 -10.73 1.71 9.31
CA THR A 62 -9.35 2.18 9.37
C THR A 62 -8.49 1.43 8.36
N GLY A 63 -7.30 1.99 8.05
CA GLY A 63 -6.35 1.29 7.19
C GLY A 63 -5.91 -0.04 7.76
N LEU A 64 -5.83 -0.15 9.07
CA LEU A 64 -5.49 -1.41 9.75
C LEU A 64 -6.61 -2.43 9.60
N GLU A 65 -7.86 -2.03 9.79
CA GLU A 65 -9.01 -2.91 9.58
C GLU A 65 -9.10 -3.36 8.12
N LEU A 66 -8.78 -2.48 7.20
CA LEU A 66 -8.72 -2.80 5.77
C LEU A 66 -7.68 -3.91 5.52
N LEU A 67 -6.47 -3.73 6.05
CA LEU A 67 -5.40 -4.72 5.94
C LEU A 67 -5.83 -6.06 6.53
N GLU A 68 -6.38 -6.05 7.73
CA GLU A 68 -6.82 -7.28 8.40
C GLU A 68 -7.87 -8.03 7.58
N GLN A 69 -8.83 -7.31 7.02
CA GLN A 69 -9.87 -7.92 6.20
C GLN A 69 -9.31 -8.48 4.88
N ILE A 70 -8.42 -7.74 4.23
CA ILE A 70 -7.79 -8.20 2.99
C ILE A 70 -7.05 -9.52 3.21
N ARG A 71 -6.31 -9.62 4.30
CA ARG A 71 -5.55 -10.85 4.61
C ARG A 71 -6.45 -12.00 5.03
N ARG A 72 -7.42 -11.73 5.90
CA ARG A 72 -8.34 -12.76 6.40
C ARG A 72 -9.17 -13.38 5.28
N GLU A 73 -9.65 -12.55 4.36
CA GLU A 73 -10.52 -13.01 3.26
C GLU A 73 -9.74 -13.31 1.98
N GLU A 74 -8.43 -13.21 2.03
CA GLU A 74 -7.54 -13.49 0.89
C GLU A 74 -7.93 -12.71 -0.37
N ILE A 75 -8.30 -11.43 -0.18
CA ILE A 75 -8.74 -10.56 -1.28
C ILE A 75 -7.57 -10.16 -2.18
N SER A 76 -6.40 -9.90 -1.60
CA SER A 76 -5.24 -9.43 -2.35
C SER A 76 -3.93 -9.86 -1.69
N ASP A 77 -2.93 -10.16 -2.51
CA ASP A 77 -1.56 -10.46 -2.09
C ASP A 77 -0.65 -9.23 -2.16
N ALA A 78 -1.20 -8.06 -2.48
CA ALA A 78 -0.43 -6.85 -2.65
C ALA A 78 0.40 -6.50 -1.40
N TYR A 79 1.54 -5.88 -1.62
CA TYR A 79 2.30 -5.28 -0.53
C TYR A 79 1.44 -4.18 0.07
N PHE A 80 1.44 -4.07 1.38
CA PHE A 80 0.57 -3.13 2.07
C PHE A 80 1.40 -2.17 2.92
N VAL A 81 1.21 -0.87 2.72
CA VAL A 81 1.89 0.18 3.46
C VAL A 81 0.84 1.05 4.15
N ILE A 82 1.05 1.29 5.44
CA ILE A 82 0.17 2.16 6.22
C ILE A 82 0.86 3.50 6.45
N LEU A 83 0.12 4.58 6.18
CA LEU A 83 0.54 5.94 6.50
C LEU A 83 -0.25 6.41 7.71
N SER A 84 0.43 6.94 8.72
CA SER A 84 -0.21 7.42 9.94
C SER A 84 0.37 8.76 10.38
N GLY A 85 -0.49 9.65 10.84
CA GLY A 85 -0.06 10.89 11.50
C GLY A 85 0.33 10.69 12.95
N TYR A 86 0.23 9.47 13.45
CA TYR A 86 0.42 9.14 14.86
C TYR A 86 1.38 7.99 15.04
N ALA A 87 2.35 8.18 15.95
CA ALA A 87 3.29 7.13 16.32
C ALA A 87 2.63 6.22 17.38
N GLU A 88 1.67 5.39 16.96
CA GLU A 88 0.97 4.49 17.86
C GLU A 88 1.55 3.08 17.74
N PHE A 89 2.24 2.67 18.80
CA PHE A 89 2.95 1.38 18.84
C PHE A 89 2.01 0.18 18.60
N ASP A 90 0.81 0.20 19.19
CA ASP A 90 -0.12 -0.91 19.07
C ASP A 90 -0.61 -1.10 17.64
N TYR A 91 -0.87 -0.01 16.92
CA TYR A 91 -1.26 -0.08 15.52
C TYR A 91 -0.15 -0.64 14.65
N ALA A 92 1.09 -0.18 14.87
CA ALA A 92 2.24 -0.68 14.12
C ALA A 92 2.45 -2.18 14.36
N ARG A 93 2.33 -2.62 15.60
CA ARG A 93 2.46 -4.04 15.95
C ARG A 93 1.40 -4.89 15.27
N ARG A 94 0.12 -4.48 15.33
CA ARG A 94 -0.98 -5.20 14.67
C ARG A 94 -0.80 -5.23 13.17
N ALA A 95 -0.32 -4.14 12.58
CA ALA A 95 -0.06 -4.08 11.15
C ALA A 95 0.99 -5.12 10.74
N MET A 96 2.08 -5.20 11.49
CA MET A 96 3.14 -6.17 11.21
C MET A 96 2.67 -7.61 11.39
N GLN A 97 1.81 -7.87 12.35
CA GLN A 97 1.21 -9.20 12.53
C GLN A 97 0.35 -9.61 11.34
N ASN A 98 -0.17 -8.65 10.59
CA ASN A 98 -0.98 -8.87 9.40
C ASN A 98 -0.20 -8.71 8.09
N LYS A 99 1.11 -8.86 8.16
CA LYS A 99 2.02 -8.80 7.01
C LYS A 99 2.03 -7.45 6.30
N CYS A 100 2.01 -6.38 7.07
CA CYS A 100 2.22 -5.04 6.55
C CYS A 100 3.68 -4.89 6.11
N THR A 101 3.92 -4.37 4.92
CA THR A 101 5.27 -4.20 4.40
C THR A 101 6.01 -3.07 5.11
N GLU A 102 5.30 -1.98 5.39
CA GLU A 102 5.90 -0.81 6.02
C GLU A 102 4.82 0.01 6.73
N TYR A 103 5.20 0.65 7.83
CA TYR A 103 4.35 1.57 8.57
C TYR A 103 5.07 2.91 8.63
N LEU A 104 4.57 3.90 7.89
CA LEU A 104 5.22 5.21 7.75
C LEU A 104 4.47 6.31 8.47
N LEU A 105 5.21 7.26 9.04
CA LEU A 105 4.62 8.43 9.69
C LEU A 105 4.47 9.59 8.71
N LYS A 106 3.33 10.27 8.77
CA LYS A 106 3.09 11.49 8.00
C LYS A 106 3.80 12.68 8.66
N PRO A 107 4.24 13.68 7.89
CA PRO A 107 4.17 13.76 6.44
C PRO A 107 5.24 12.89 5.78
N VAL A 108 4.86 12.21 4.69
CA VAL A 108 5.81 11.39 3.93
C VAL A 108 6.57 12.30 2.99
N ASP A 109 7.89 12.30 3.09
CA ASP A 109 8.72 13.07 2.18
C ASP A 109 9.12 12.23 0.96
N ARG A 110 9.68 12.92 -0.03
CA ARG A 110 10.08 12.29 -1.27
C ARG A 110 11.07 11.15 -1.06
N GLU A 111 12.09 11.38 -0.24
CA GLU A 111 13.14 10.39 0.01
C GLU A 111 12.59 9.12 0.65
N THR A 112 11.73 9.27 1.66
CA THR A 112 11.11 8.14 2.34
C THR A 112 10.26 7.32 1.38
N LEU A 113 9.48 8.00 0.54
CA LEU A 113 8.64 7.33 -0.45
C LEU A 113 9.47 6.58 -1.49
N LEU A 114 10.55 7.20 -1.98
CA LEU A 114 11.46 6.54 -2.93
C LEU A 114 12.10 5.29 -2.34
N LYS A 115 12.54 5.34 -1.09
CA LYS A 115 13.11 4.17 -0.40
C LYS A 115 12.08 3.05 -0.29
N LEU A 116 10.82 3.41 0.01
CA LEU A 116 9.74 2.43 0.06
C LEU A 116 9.54 1.75 -1.28
N LEU A 117 9.48 2.52 -2.36
CA LEU A 117 9.28 1.97 -3.70
C LEU A 117 10.43 1.07 -4.12
N HIS A 118 11.67 1.44 -3.79
CA HIS A 118 12.84 0.60 -4.07
C HIS A 118 12.75 -0.72 -3.31
N LYS A 119 12.30 -0.69 -2.05
CA LYS A 119 12.11 -1.89 -1.24
C LYS A 119 11.06 -2.82 -1.84
N VAL A 120 9.90 -2.27 -2.19
CA VAL A 120 8.80 -3.04 -2.78
C VAL A 120 9.22 -3.65 -4.12
N ARG A 121 9.91 -2.88 -4.95
CA ARG A 121 10.40 -3.36 -6.23
C ARG A 121 11.39 -4.50 -6.07
N ALA A 122 12.31 -4.39 -5.11
CA ALA A 122 13.28 -5.45 -4.82
C ALA A 122 12.57 -6.72 -4.34
N LEU A 123 11.57 -6.60 -3.48
CA LEU A 123 10.78 -7.74 -3.00
C LEU A 123 10.01 -8.39 -4.14
N SER A 124 9.42 -7.59 -5.01
CA SER A 124 8.67 -8.08 -6.17
C SER A 124 9.57 -8.82 -7.15
N ASP A 125 10.75 -8.28 -7.43
CA ASP A 125 11.73 -8.93 -8.33
C ASP A 125 12.21 -10.26 -7.75
N ARG A 126 12.43 -10.31 -6.44
CA ARG A 126 12.84 -11.54 -5.75
C ARG A 126 11.77 -12.63 -5.87
N GLU A 127 10.52 -12.26 -5.64
CA GLU A 127 9.41 -13.21 -5.77
C GLU A 127 9.27 -13.77 -7.17
N ARG A 128 9.48 -12.94 -8.20
CA ARG A 128 9.46 -13.40 -9.59
C ARG A 128 10.56 -14.41 -9.87
N GLN A 129 11.76 -14.17 -9.33
CA GLN A 129 12.88 -15.09 -9.52
C GLN A 129 12.65 -16.43 -8.83
N GLU A 130 12.10 -16.40 -7.61
CA GLU A 130 11.74 -17.61 -6.87
C GLU A 130 10.65 -18.40 -7.59
N SER A 131 9.64 -17.70 -8.13
CA SER A 131 8.56 -18.33 -8.89
C SER A 131 9.09 -19.01 -10.15
N LYS A 132 10.03 -18.37 -10.88
CA LYS A 132 10.66 -18.97 -12.06
C LYS A 132 11.50 -20.18 -11.71
N ALA A 133 12.21 -20.13 -10.58
CA ALA A 133 13.02 -21.25 -10.12
C ALA A 133 12.16 -22.47 -9.81
N HIS A 134 10.96 -22.27 -9.32
CA HIS A 134 10.00 -23.34 -9.03
C HIS A 134 9.36 -23.94 -10.29
N GLU A 135 9.24 -23.15 -11.34
CA GLU A 135 8.65 -23.61 -12.60
C GLU A 135 9.62 -24.47 -13.43
N GLU A 136 10.89 -24.36 -13.17
CA GLU A 136 11.92 -25.18 -13.84
C GLU A 136 12.11 -26.52 -13.12
#